data_15d68c27cbe2205696e0d6fa6cecdbef
#
_entry.id   15d68c27cbe2205696e0d6fa6cecdbef
#
_cell.length_a   1.000
_cell.length_b   1.000
_cell.length_c   1.000
_cell.angle_alpha   90.00
_cell.angle_beta   90.00
_cell.angle_gamma   90.00
#
_symmetry.space_group_name_H-M   'P 1'
#
loop_
_entity.id
_entity.type
_entity.pdbx_description
1 polymer ?
#
loop_
_entity_poly.entity_id
_entity_poly.type
_entity_poly.pdbx_seq_one_letter_code
_entity_poly.pdbx_strand_id
1 'polypeptide(L)'
;LSNLDAKLRIDMRTEIKRLHKRLGSTIIYVTHDQIEAMTLATKIAVLKDGCIQQFDTPYEIYNNPNNMFVANFMGAPAMNLIEGRIAKNKKNIEFEMKNSKGETICLPIHGINDIEQYIDKTVICGIRPESINDLDPSLNKSSVEREVVVDVVEPAGSDTFAVVELGEKQIVARLNGNSKVLGGEKVKLTFDLSQTVFFDSETEDRIR
;
A
#
# COMPACT_ATOMS: atom_id res chain seq x y z
N LEU A 1 -22.84 20.80 -7.19
CA LEU A 1 -22.79 20.00 -8.43
C LEU A 1 -21.88 18.77 -8.26
N SER A 2 -20.74 18.87 -7.57
CA SER A 2 -19.81 17.73 -7.36
C SER A 2 -20.39 16.54 -6.61
N ASN A 3 -21.22 16.77 -5.59
CA ASN A 3 -21.88 15.68 -4.82
C ASN A 3 -22.96 14.93 -5.62
N LEU A 4 -23.59 15.61 -6.58
CA LEU A 4 -24.55 14.98 -7.50
C LEU A 4 -23.85 14.03 -8.46
N ASP A 5 -22.67 14.42 -8.93
CA ASP A 5 -21.81 13.60 -9.79
C ASP A 5 -21.31 12.33 -9.08
N ALA A 6 -20.88 12.46 -7.82
CA ALA A 6 -20.43 11.32 -7.02
C ALA A 6 -21.55 10.28 -6.80
N LYS A 7 -22.76 10.72 -6.44
CA LYS A 7 -23.91 9.83 -6.29
C LYS A 7 -24.29 9.14 -7.61
N LEU A 8 -24.32 9.92 -8.70
CA LEU A 8 -24.63 9.39 -10.04
C LEU A 8 -23.61 8.31 -10.46
N ARG A 9 -22.32 8.50 -10.18
CA ARG A 9 -21.27 7.50 -10.46
C ARG A 9 -21.49 6.21 -9.67
N ILE A 10 -21.92 6.28 -8.41
CA ILE A 10 -22.26 5.09 -7.59
C ILE A 10 -23.43 4.35 -8.20
N ASP A 11 -24.50 5.08 -8.57
CA ASP A 11 -25.71 4.49 -9.16
C ASP A 11 -25.37 3.83 -10.52
N MET A 12 -24.62 4.50 -11.36
CA MET A 12 -24.16 3.96 -12.64
C MET A 12 -23.34 2.65 -12.48
N ARG A 13 -22.37 2.61 -11.55
CA ARG A 13 -21.61 1.38 -11.28
C ARG A 13 -22.53 0.24 -10.85
N THR A 14 -23.52 0.53 -10.03
CA THR A 14 -24.51 -0.47 -9.59
C THR A 14 -25.31 -1.01 -10.76
N GLU A 15 -25.78 -0.14 -11.66
CA GLU A 15 -26.55 -0.56 -12.85
C GLU A 15 -25.67 -1.36 -13.84
N ILE A 16 -24.41 -0.98 -14.04
CA ILE A 16 -23.48 -1.74 -14.88
C ILE A 16 -23.30 -3.16 -14.33
N LYS A 17 -23.11 -3.31 -13.01
CA LYS A 17 -23.02 -4.64 -12.36
C LYS A 17 -24.28 -5.48 -12.55
N ARG A 18 -25.45 -4.87 -12.38
CA ARG A 18 -26.74 -5.56 -12.58
C ARG A 18 -26.90 -6.00 -14.03
N LEU A 19 -26.56 -5.13 -14.97
CA LEU A 19 -26.62 -5.41 -16.41
C LEU A 19 -25.68 -6.56 -16.79
N HIS A 20 -24.44 -6.51 -16.34
CA HIS A 20 -23.45 -7.58 -16.56
C HIS A 20 -23.96 -8.93 -16.04
N LYS A 21 -24.45 -8.96 -14.79
CA LYS A 21 -25.03 -10.18 -14.20
C LYS A 21 -26.21 -10.74 -15.00
N ARG A 22 -27.06 -9.86 -15.56
CA ARG A 22 -28.24 -10.26 -16.35
C ARG A 22 -27.86 -10.77 -17.72
N LEU A 23 -26.86 -10.15 -18.36
CA LEU A 23 -26.44 -10.51 -19.72
C LEU A 23 -25.57 -11.75 -19.77
N GLY A 24 -24.77 -11.99 -18.73
CA GLY A 24 -23.79 -13.09 -18.68
C GLY A 24 -22.68 -13.03 -19.73
N SER A 25 -22.53 -11.87 -20.39
CA SER A 25 -21.56 -11.66 -21.48
C SER A 25 -20.25 -11.09 -20.97
N THR A 26 -19.16 -11.31 -21.71
CA THR A 26 -17.89 -10.63 -21.44
C THR A 26 -17.98 -9.18 -21.88
N ILE A 27 -17.69 -8.25 -20.97
CA ILE A 27 -17.66 -6.82 -21.21
C ILE A 27 -16.23 -6.32 -20.97
N ILE A 28 -15.69 -5.57 -21.92
CA ILE A 28 -14.43 -4.85 -21.77
C ILE A 28 -14.78 -3.40 -21.41
N TYR A 29 -14.32 -2.95 -20.24
CA TYR A 29 -14.53 -1.60 -19.76
C TYR A 29 -13.17 -0.90 -19.58
N VAL A 30 -12.98 0.23 -20.25
CA VAL A 30 -11.75 1.02 -20.18
C VAL A 30 -11.99 2.22 -19.29
N THR A 31 -11.20 2.37 -18.25
CA THR A 31 -11.28 3.48 -17.31
C THR A 31 -9.90 3.87 -16.78
N HIS A 32 -9.75 5.10 -16.34
CA HIS A 32 -8.64 5.56 -15.53
C HIS A 32 -9.03 5.73 -14.05
N ASP A 33 -10.29 5.49 -13.70
CA ASP A 33 -10.77 5.54 -12.32
C ASP A 33 -10.53 4.18 -11.64
N GLN A 34 -9.65 4.19 -10.63
CA GLN A 34 -9.29 2.99 -9.87
C GLN A 34 -10.49 2.39 -9.13
N ILE A 35 -11.40 3.23 -8.62
CA ILE A 35 -12.59 2.76 -7.89
C ILE A 35 -13.51 2.01 -8.86
N GLU A 36 -13.67 2.50 -10.08
CA GLU A 36 -14.43 1.80 -11.11
C GLU A 36 -13.78 0.45 -11.44
N ALA A 37 -12.48 0.42 -11.72
CA ALA A 37 -11.76 -0.81 -12.01
C ALA A 37 -11.91 -1.83 -10.86
N MET A 38 -11.63 -1.43 -9.62
CA MET A 38 -11.69 -2.30 -8.44
C MET A 38 -13.11 -2.81 -8.13
N THR A 39 -14.13 -1.99 -8.40
CA THR A 39 -15.51 -2.34 -8.05
C THR A 39 -16.27 -3.07 -9.14
N LEU A 40 -16.00 -2.80 -10.42
CA LEU A 40 -16.75 -3.37 -11.55
C LEU A 40 -16.13 -4.66 -12.07
N ALA A 41 -14.81 -4.75 -12.10
CA ALA A 41 -14.12 -5.80 -12.81
C ALA A 41 -14.10 -7.15 -12.06
N THR A 42 -14.16 -8.24 -12.81
CA THR A 42 -13.77 -9.57 -12.35
C THR A 42 -12.27 -9.81 -12.57
N LYS A 43 -11.70 -9.18 -13.59
CA LYS A 43 -10.25 -9.10 -13.85
C LYS A 43 -9.86 -7.70 -14.32
N ILE A 44 -8.69 -7.25 -13.93
CA ILE A 44 -8.12 -5.95 -14.31
C ILE A 44 -6.85 -6.20 -15.10
N ALA A 45 -6.72 -5.53 -16.25
CA ALA A 45 -5.45 -5.39 -16.97
C ALA A 45 -4.88 -4.00 -16.69
N VAL A 46 -3.76 -3.93 -15.97
CA VAL A 46 -3.01 -2.68 -15.77
C VAL A 46 -2.05 -2.50 -16.93
N LEU A 47 -2.17 -1.39 -17.67
CA LEU A 47 -1.35 -1.10 -18.83
C LEU A 47 -0.41 0.08 -18.58
N LYS A 48 0.83 -0.05 -19.06
CA LYS A 48 1.81 1.04 -19.13
C LYS A 48 2.49 0.98 -20.50
N ASP A 49 2.51 2.07 -21.22
CA ASP A 49 3.18 2.20 -22.53
C ASP A 49 2.81 1.09 -23.53
N GLY A 50 1.53 0.71 -23.58
CA GLY A 50 1.01 -0.35 -24.45
C GLY A 50 1.29 -1.78 -23.99
N CYS A 51 2.00 -1.98 -22.87
CA CYS A 51 2.32 -3.28 -22.30
C CYS A 51 1.46 -3.58 -21.07
N ILE A 52 0.97 -4.82 -20.97
CA ILE A 52 0.27 -5.29 -19.76
C ILE A 52 1.28 -5.54 -18.67
N GLN A 53 1.17 -4.78 -17.58
CA GLN A 53 2.02 -4.93 -16.39
C GLN A 53 1.52 -6.05 -15.48
N GLN A 54 0.20 -6.17 -15.36
CA GLN A 54 -0.44 -7.25 -14.61
C GLN A 54 -1.86 -7.46 -15.13
N PHE A 55 -2.31 -8.73 -15.15
CA PHE A 55 -3.68 -9.09 -15.50
C PHE A 55 -4.20 -10.11 -14.49
N ASP A 56 -5.03 -9.65 -13.55
CA ASP A 56 -5.51 -10.49 -12.45
C ASP A 56 -6.82 -9.98 -11.86
N THR A 57 -7.29 -10.63 -10.78
CA THR A 57 -8.43 -10.17 -9.98
C THR A 57 -8.10 -8.83 -9.30
N PRO A 58 -9.10 -7.99 -8.97
CA PRO A 58 -8.88 -6.76 -8.21
C PRO A 58 -8.10 -7.00 -6.91
N TYR A 59 -8.38 -8.09 -6.21
CA TYR A 59 -7.69 -8.47 -4.97
C TYR A 59 -6.19 -8.68 -5.22
N GLU A 60 -5.81 -9.45 -6.24
CA GLU A 60 -4.41 -9.73 -6.56
C GLU A 60 -3.67 -8.48 -7.05
N ILE A 61 -4.31 -7.67 -7.88
CA ILE A 61 -3.73 -6.38 -8.34
C ILE A 61 -3.38 -5.48 -7.16
N TYR A 62 -4.25 -5.42 -6.15
CA TYR A 62 -4.05 -4.56 -4.99
C TYR A 62 -3.05 -5.12 -3.98
N ASN A 63 -3.20 -6.39 -3.61
CA ASN A 63 -2.43 -7.00 -2.53
C ASN A 63 -1.12 -7.65 -3.02
N ASN A 64 -1.10 -8.10 -4.27
CA ASN A 64 0.01 -8.82 -4.88
C ASN A 64 0.50 -8.16 -6.18
N PRO A 65 0.87 -6.87 -6.16
CA PRO A 65 1.36 -6.19 -7.37
C PRO A 65 2.62 -6.86 -7.89
N ASN A 66 2.72 -7.01 -9.22
CA ASN A 66 3.87 -7.64 -9.87
C ASN A 66 5.12 -6.75 -9.90
N ASN A 67 4.93 -5.44 -9.86
CA ASN A 67 6.01 -4.46 -9.90
C ASN A 67 5.62 -3.16 -9.19
N MET A 68 6.60 -2.27 -9.03
CA MET A 68 6.42 -0.96 -8.37
C MET A 68 5.38 -0.09 -9.09
N PHE A 69 5.30 -0.18 -10.43
CA PHE A 69 4.32 0.61 -11.18
C PHE A 69 2.89 0.24 -10.76
N VAL A 70 2.55 -1.06 -10.73
CA VAL A 70 1.22 -1.53 -10.32
C VAL A 70 0.95 -1.15 -8.85
N ALA A 71 1.94 -1.32 -7.97
CA ALA A 71 1.82 -0.98 -6.55
C ALA A 71 1.50 0.49 -6.32
N ASN A 72 2.18 1.38 -7.06
CA ASN A 72 2.01 2.83 -6.96
C ASN A 72 0.76 3.32 -7.70
N PHE A 73 0.41 2.66 -8.81
CA PHE A 73 -0.76 3.05 -9.62
C PHE A 73 -2.08 2.69 -8.92
N MET A 74 -2.12 1.60 -8.14
CA MET A 74 -3.34 1.09 -7.51
C MET A 74 -3.40 1.44 -6.03
N GLY A 75 -4.40 2.22 -5.66
CA GLY A 75 -4.68 2.68 -4.29
C GLY A 75 -4.72 4.21 -4.19
N ALA A 76 -5.62 4.70 -3.35
CA ALA A 76 -5.74 6.11 -3.00
C ALA A 76 -5.89 6.23 -1.46
N PRO A 77 -4.81 6.59 -0.75
CA PRO A 77 -3.46 6.87 -1.24
C PRO A 77 -2.71 5.67 -1.82
N ALA A 78 -1.66 5.94 -2.61
CA ALA A 78 -0.80 4.91 -3.17
C ALA A 78 -0.01 4.13 -2.09
N MET A 79 0.60 3.01 -2.46
CA MET A 79 1.50 2.25 -1.58
C MET A 79 2.72 3.12 -1.20
N ASN A 80 3.10 3.10 0.06
CA ASN A 80 4.35 3.68 0.51
C ASN A 80 5.50 2.80 0.02
N LEU A 81 6.41 3.38 -0.76
CA LEU A 81 7.58 2.70 -1.31
C LEU A 81 8.83 3.27 -0.62
N ILE A 82 9.50 2.47 0.19
CA ILE A 82 10.59 2.89 1.07
C ILE A 82 11.86 2.15 0.65
N GLU A 83 12.90 2.90 0.31
CA GLU A 83 14.21 2.32 0.00
C GLU A 83 14.94 1.89 1.27
N GLY A 84 15.60 0.76 1.21
CA GLY A 84 16.40 0.24 2.31
C GLY A 84 17.22 -0.97 1.89
N ARG A 85 17.81 -1.65 2.85
CA ARG A 85 18.69 -2.79 2.64
C ARG A 85 18.16 -4.02 3.38
N ILE A 86 18.36 -5.19 2.80
CA ILE A 86 18.13 -6.46 3.50
C ILE A 86 19.37 -6.81 4.31
N ALA A 87 19.19 -6.98 5.61
CA ALA A 87 20.26 -7.38 6.52
C ALA A 87 19.92 -8.71 7.21
N LYS A 88 20.94 -9.50 7.47
CA LYS A 88 20.84 -10.73 8.23
C LYS A 88 21.42 -10.52 9.63
N ASN A 89 20.56 -10.54 10.64
CA ASN A 89 20.93 -10.42 12.04
C ASN A 89 20.75 -11.76 12.74
N LYS A 90 21.86 -12.49 12.97
CA LYS A 90 21.89 -13.85 13.56
C LYS A 90 21.00 -14.84 12.78
N LYS A 91 19.74 -15.00 13.19
CA LYS A 91 18.76 -15.92 12.56
C LYS A 91 17.62 -15.18 11.84
N ASN A 92 17.52 -13.87 11.99
CA ASN A 92 16.43 -13.07 11.44
C ASN A 92 16.91 -12.28 10.23
N ILE A 93 16.03 -12.14 9.26
CA ILE A 93 16.21 -11.24 8.14
C ILE A 93 15.37 -10.00 8.42
N GLU A 94 15.98 -8.85 8.26
CA GLU A 94 15.38 -7.56 8.59
C GLU A 94 15.57 -6.60 7.41
N PHE A 95 14.59 -5.72 7.22
CA PHE A 95 14.72 -4.58 6.33
C PHE A 95 15.23 -3.40 7.15
N GLU A 96 16.38 -2.87 6.75
CA GLU A 96 17.04 -1.73 7.39
C GLU A 96 16.89 -0.47 6.55
N MET A 97 16.51 0.63 7.17
CA MET A 97 16.52 1.96 6.59
C MET A 97 17.18 2.95 7.55
N LYS A 98 17.67 4.08 7.05
CA LYS A 98 18.20 5.16 7.89
C LYS A 98 17.12 6.24 8.08
N ASN A 99 17.11 6.85 9.27
CA ASN A 99 16.33 8.05 9.50
C ASN A 99 17.15 9.31 9.17
N SER A 100 16.52 10.48 9.21
CA SER A 100 17.14 11.78 8.97
C SER A 100 18.33 12.12 9.89
N LYS A 101 18.49 11.37 10.99
CA LYS A 101 19.63 11.48 11.93
C LYS A 101 20.73 10.46 11.67
N GLY A 102 20.57 9.59 10.66
CA GLY A 102 21.50 8.50 10.35
C GLY A 102 21.36 7.25 11.24
N GLU A 103 20.33 7.20 12.11
CA GLU A 103 20.06 6.02 12.94
C GLU A 103 19.37 4.94 12.10
N THR A 104 19.71 3.68 12.35
CA THR A 104 19.11 2.55 11.64
C THR A 104 17.77 2.16 12.25
N ILE A 105 16.75 2.10 11.42
CA ILE A 105 15.41 1.55 11.75
C ILE A 105 15.31 0.18 11.10
N CYS A 106 14.95 -0.85 11.88
CA CYS A 106 14.81 -2.22 11.39
C CYS A 106 13.34 -2.64 11.42
N LEU A 107 12.87 -3.25 10.34
CA LEU A 107 11.57 -3.92 10.27
C LEU A 107 11.79 -5.42 10.02
N PRO A 108 11.21 -6.32 10.82
CA PRO A 108 11.35 -7.76 10.59
C PRO A 108 10.65 -8.17 9.30
N ILE A 109 11.24 -9.13 8.59
CA ILE A 109 10.67 -9.69 7.35
C ILE A 109 10.15 -11.08 7.65
N HIS A 110 8.94 -11.37 7.17
CA HIS A 110 8.29 -12.65 7.35
C HIS A 110 7.75 -13.19 6.01
N GLY A 111 7.95 -14.49 5.76
CA GLY A 111 7.23 -15.22 4.73
C GLY A 111 7.58 -14.89 3.27
N ILE A 112 8.77 -14.38 2.99
CA ILE A 112 9.25 -14.11 1.61
C ILE A 112 10.39 -15.07 1.29
N ASN A 113 10.15 -16.01 0.36
CA ASN A 113 11.08 -17.11 0.10
C ASN A 113 12.40 -16.67 -0.54
N ASP A 114 12.36 -15.73 -1.48
CA ASP A 114 13.52 -15.32 -2.26
C ASP A 114 14.32 -14.17 -1.63
N ILE A 115 13.90 -13.68 -0.47
CA ILE A 115 14.52 -12.51 0.17
C ILE A 115 15.98 -12.72 0.55
N GLU A 116 16.38 -13.98 0.83
CA GLU A 116 17.77 -14.31 1.18
C GLU A 116 18.77 -13.98 0.06
N GLN A 117 18.36 -13.98 -1.21
CA GLN A 117 19.19 -13.63 -2.36
C GLN A 117 19.50 -12.12 -2.42
N TYR A 118 18.77 -11.34 -1.64
CA TYR A 118 18.88 -9.89 -1.53
C TYR A 118 19.61 -9.41 -0.28
N ILE A 119 20.17 -10.34 0.52
CA ILE A 119 20.98 -9.95 1.67
C ILE A 119 22.11 -9.05 1.18
N ASP A 120 22.30 -7.94 1.90
CA ASP A 120 23.24 -6.87 1.62
C ASP A 120 22.94 -6.04 0.36
N LYS A 121 21.80 -6.26 -0.30
CA LYS A 121 21.35 -5.47 -1.44
C LYS A 121 20.32 -4.42 -1.03
N THR A 122 20.26 -3.36 -1.82
CA THR A 122 19.18 -2.36 -1.74
C THR A 122 17.90 -2.93 -2.36
N VAL A 123 16.80 -2.74 -1.67
CA VAL A 123 15.44 -3.11 -2.12
C VAL A 123 14.44 -2.02 -1.78
N ILE A 124 13.28 -2.09 -2.38
CA ILE A 124 12.17 -1.19 -2.04
C ILE A 124 11.11 -1.97 -1.25
N CYS A 125 10.84 -1.50 -0.04
CA CYS A 125 9.77 -2.03 0.82
C CYS A 125 8.47 -1.30 0.51
N GLY A 126 7.42 -2.04 0.16
CA GLY A 126 6.07 -1.53 -0.09
C GLY A 126 5.14 -1.81 1.08
N ILE A 127 4.59 -0.76 1.67
CA ILE A 127 3.62 -0.83 2.78
C ILE A 127 2.38 -0.01 2.42
N ARG A 128 1.19 -0.61 2.50
CA ARG A 128 -0.06 0.11 2.27
C ARG A 128 -0.36 1.09 3.41
N PRO A 129 -0.99 2.25 3.14
CA PRO A 129 -1.36 3.22 4.17
C PRO A 129 -2.19 2.62 5.30
N GLU A 130 -3.12 1.71 4.99
CA GLU A 130 -3.99 1.04 5.97
C GLU A 130 -3.26 0.01 6.85
N SER A 131 -2.06 -0.41 6.45
CA SER A 131 -1.18 -1.24 7.29
C SER A 131 -0.42 -0.43 8.34
N ILE A 132 -0.55 0.90 8.32
CA ILE A 132 0.06 1.81 9.28
C ILE A 132 -1.07 2.55 10.01
N ASN A 133 -1.25 2.25 11.29
CA ASN A 133 -2.40 2.74 12.05
C ASN A 133 -2.04 2.99 13.53
N ASP A 134 -3.00 3.50 14.30
CA ASP A 134 -2.92 3.78 15.74
C ASP A 134 -3.58 2.70 16.61
N LEU A 135 -3.69 1.46 16.09
CA LEU A 135 -4.27 0.32 16.80
C LEU A 135 -3.22 -0.39 17.67
N ASP A 136 -3.71 -1.15 18.65
CA ASP A 136 -2.86 -1.96 19.51
C ASP A 136 -2.10 -3.03 18.71
N PRO A 137 -0.74 -3.04 18.75
CA PRO A 137 0.07 -4.00 18.01
C PRO A 137 -0.15 -5.46 18.44
N SER A 138 -0.73 -5.70 19.63
CA SER A 138 -1.04 -7.05 20.11
C SER A 138 -2.10 -7.78 19.29
N LEU A 139 -2.86 -7.05 18.47
CA LEU A 139 -3.91 -7.62 17.62
C LEU A 139 -3.37 -8.46 16.46
N ASN A 140 -2.11 -8.27 16.07
CA ASN A 140 -1.47 -9.03 15.00
C ASN A 140 -0.01 -9.35 15.34
N LYS A 141 0.36 -10.65 15.25
CA LYS A 141 1.72 -11.14 15.55
C LYS A 141 2.81 -10.60 14.62
N SER A 142 2.44 -10.15 13.43
CA SER A 142 3.36 -9.55 12.47
C SER A 142 3.45 -8.03 12.59
N SER A 143 2.84 -7.45 13.61
CA SER A 143 2.87 -6.00 13.83
C SER A 143 4.06 -5.57 14.66
N VAL A 144 4.60 -4.41 14.32
CA VAL A 144 5.64 -3.74 15.10
C VAL A 144 5.24 -2.31 15.38
N GLU A 145 5.59 -1.82 16.55
CA GLU A 145 5.36 -0.41 16.92
C GLU A 145 6.62 0.42 16.63
N ARG A 146 6.45 1.58 16.02
CA ARG A 146 7.54 2.53 15.78
C ARG A 146 7.12 3.94 16.18
N GLU A 147 8.02 4.67 16.79
CA GLU A 147 7.88 6.09 17.02
C GLU A 147 8.17 6.84 15.73
N VAL A 148 7.25 7.69 15.31
CA VAL A 148 7.35 8.52 14.10
C VAL A 148 7.00 9.96 14.43
N VAL A 149 7.49 10.88 13.60
CA VAL A 149 7.11 12.30 13.67
C VAL A 149 5.99 12.51 12.66
N VAL A 150 4.90 13.08 13.12
CA VAL A 150 3.75 13.44 12.26
C VAL A 150 4.01 14.82 11.68
N ASP A 151 3.97 14.93 10.36
CA ASP A 151 4.10 16.20 9.65
C ASP A 151 2.73 16.87 9.49
N VAL A 152 1.82 16.20 8.77
CA VAL A 152 0.49 16.70 8.45
C VAL A 152 -0.57 15.67 8.79
N VAL A 153 -1.74 16.13 9.23
CA VAL A 153 -2.93 15.31 9.48
C VAL A 153 -4.10 15.83 8.67
N GLU A 154 -4.74 14.94 7.91
CA GLU A 154 -5.88 15.24 7.04
C GLU A 154 -7.10 14.40 7.45
N PRO A 155 -8.02 14.93 8.27
CA PRO A 155 -9.27 14.22 8.60
C PRO A 155 -10.19 14.12 7.37
N ALA A 156 -10.56 12.89 7.00
CA ALA A 156 -11.43 12.59 5.85
C ALA A 156 -12.74 11.90 6.25
N GLY A 157 -13.24 12.17 7.45
CA GLY A 157 -14.50 11.65 7.97
C GLY A 157 -14.31 10.28 8.65
N SER A 158 -14.51 9.18 7.93
CA SER A 158 -14.31 7.82 8.47
C SER A 158 -12.85 7.46 8.70
N ASP A 159 -11.96 8.15 8.02
CA ASP A 159 -10.51 7.93 8.05
C ASP A 159 -9.79 9.24 8.35
N THR A 160 -8.59 9.13 8.90
CA THR A 160 -7.65 10.24 9.04
C THR A 160 -6.35 9.83 8.37
N PHE A 161 -5.89 10.61 7.40
CA PHE A 161 -4.59 10.39 6.78
C PHE A 161 -3.54 11.22 7.52
N ALA A 162 -2.44 10.57 7.91
CA ALA A 162 -1.31 11.22 8.54
C ALA A 162 -0.07 11.04 7.66
N VAL A 163 0.56 12.14 7.29
CA VAL A 163 1.89 12.13 6.67
C VAL A 163 2.90 12.06 7.81
N VAL A 164 3.70 11.01 7.82
CA VAL A 164 4.69 10.78 8.88
C VAL A 164 6.06 10.51 8.30
N GLU A 165 7.11 10.86 9.04
CA GLU A 165 8.47 10.56 8.66
C GLU A 165 8.85 9.16 9.15
N LEU A 166 9.21 8.27 8.22
CA LEU A 166 9.79 6.97 8.50
C LEU A 166 11.07 6.79 7.67
N GLY A 167 12.18 6.66 8.36
CA GLY A 167 13.48 6.74 7.70
C GLY A 167 13.76 8.17 7.23
N GLU A 168 14.23 8.32 6.00
CA GLU A 168 14.44 9.62 5.33
C GLU A 168 13.26 10.01 4.43
N LYS A 169 12.14 9.28 4.52
CA LYS A 169 11.00 9.43 3.61
C LYS A 169 9.73 9.77 4.37
N GLN A 170 8.94 10.64 3.75
CA GLN A 170 7.54 10.84 4.15
C GLN A 170 6.69 9.71 3.59
N ILE A 171 5.87 9.14 4.46
CA ILE A 171 4.91 8.08 4.13
C ILE A 171 3.53 8.47 4.65
N VAL A 172 2.51 7.86 4.10
CA VAL A 172 1.12 8.08 4.49
C VAL A 172 0.65 6.92 5.35
N ALA A 173 0.13 7.22 6.53
CA ALA A 173 -0.59 6.31 7.40
C ALA A 173 -2.11 6.56 7.27
N ARG A 174 -2.92 5.51 7.34
CA ARG A 174 -4.37 5.61 7.41
C ARG A 174 -4.84 5.23 8.80
N LEU A 175 -5.23 6.24 9.56
CA LEU A 175 -5.67 6.13 10.94
C LEU A 175 -7.20 6.10 11.00
N ASN A 176 -7.74 5.70 12.15
CA ASN A 176 -9.16 5.78 12.40
C ASN A 176 -9.64 7.25 12.35
N GLY A 177 -10.88 7.49 11.86
CA GLY A 177 -11.46 8.84 11.81
C GLY A 177 -11.56 9.55 13.17
N ASN A 178 -11.53 8.80 14.28
CA ASN A 178 -11.51 9.32 15.65
C ASN A 178 -10.09 9.46 16.22
N SER A 179 -9.04 9.27 15.42
CA SER A 179 -7.65 9.44 15.84
C SER A 179 -7.43 10.84 16.38
N LYS A 180 -6.66 10.92 17.48
CA LYS A 180 -6.32 12.20 18.14
C LYS A 180 -4.90 12.67 17.81
N VAL A 181 -4.28 12.04 16.84
CA VAL A 181 -2.92 12.40 16.39
C VAL A 181 -2.93 13.80 15.79
N LEU A 182 -1.97 14.61 16.18
CA LEU A 182 -1.81 15.99 15.70
C LEU A 182 -0.49 16.16 14.93
N GLY A 183 -0.49 17.12 14.00
CA GLY A 183 0.74 17.50 13.28
C GLY A 183 1.79 18.08 14.22
N GLY A 184 3.06 17.76 13.96
CA GLY A 184 4.22 18.17 14.76
C GLY A 184 4.52 17.27 15.97
N GLU A 185 3.69 16.28 16.26
CA GLU A 185 3.88 15.40 17.41
C GLU A 185 4.70 14.15 17.06
N LYS A 186 5.36 13.60 18.08
CA LYS A 186 5.91 12.24 18.05
C LYS A 186 4.87 11.28 18.58
N VAL A 187 4.53 10.31 17.77
CA VAL A 187 3.53 9.30 18.12
C VAL A 187 4.07 7.89 17.84
N LYS A 188 3.50 6.91 18.51
CA LYS A 188 3.75 5.51 18.20
C LYS A 188 2.66 5.02 17.26
N LEU A 189 3.06 4.52 16.11
CA LEU A 189 2.18 3.87 15.17
C LEU A 189 2.52 2.38 15.04
N THR A 190 1.48 1.61 14.79
CA THR A 190 1.57 0.17 14.54
C THR A 190 1.70 -0.08 13.05
N PHE A 191 2.72 -0.84 12.67
CA PHE A 191 2.98 -1.28 11.31
C PHE A 191 2.62 -2.76 11.21
N ASP A 192 1.55 -3.09 10.50
CA ASP A 192 1.22 -4.47 10.15
C ASP A 192 2.06 -4.90 8.95
N LEU A 193 3.04 -5.77 9.20
CA LEU A 193 3.99 -6.23 8.20
C LEU A 193 3.51 -7.50 7.46
N SER A 194 2.34 -8.03 7.77
CA SER A 194 1.81 -9.25 7.15
C SER A 194 1.53 -9.11 5.66
N GLN A 195 1.27 -7.88 5.18
CA GLN A 195 0.98 -7.56 3.78
C GLN A 195 2.09 -6.73 3.11
N THR A 196 3.26 -6.66 3.76
CA THR A 196 4.41 -5.96 3.20
C THR A 196 4.95 -6.71 1.99
N VAL A 197 5.27 -5.98 0.94
CA VAL A 197 5.86 -6.51 -0.29
C VAL A 197 7.24 -5.88 -0.52
N PHE A 198 8.10 -6.59 -1.23
CA PHE A 198 9.43 -6.06 -1.58
C PHE A 198 9.63 -6.08 -3.09
N PHE A 199 10.36 -5.08 -3.58
CA PHE A 199 10.69 -4.95 -4.99
C PHE A 199 12.21 -4.83 -5.13
N ASP A 200 12.72 -5.42 -6.19
CA ASP A 200 14.10 -5.20 -6.62
C ASP A 200 14.28 -3.73 -7.02
N SER A 201 15.35 -3.09 -6.54
CA SER A 201 15.56 -1.65 -6.77
C SER A 201 16.00 -1.32 -8.21
N GLU A 202 16.49 -2.30 -8.98
CA GLU A 202 16.96 -2.11 -10.35
C GLU A 202 15.89 -2.46 -11.38
N THR A 203 15.20 -3.60 -11.20
CA THR A 203 14.19 -4.09 -12.15
C THR A 203 12.79 -3.58 -11.85
N GLU A 204 12.55 -3.09 -10.63
CA GLU A 204 11.26 -2.72 -10.08
C GLU A 204 10.27 -3.90 -9.93
N ASP A 205 10.71 -5.13 -10.22
CA ASP A 205 9.90 -6.33 -10.10
C ASP A 205 9.75 -6.77 -8.64
N ARG A 206 8.63 -7.42 -8.34
CA ARG A 206 8.35 -7.94 -7.01
C ARG A 206 9.28 -9.11 -6.67
N ILE A 207 9.86 -9.09 -5.48
CA ILE A 207 10.56 -10.20 -4.82
C ILE A 207 9.52 -11.13 -4.20
N ARG A 208 9.55 -12.43 -4.48
CA ARG A 208 8.53 -13.42 -4.06
C ARG A 208 9.07 -14.45 -3.09
#